data_54449938f30781a25f24a310bbc2c4d2
#
_entry.id   54449938f30781a25f24a310bbc2c4d2
#
_cell.length_a   1.000
_cell.length_b   1.000
_cell.length_c   1.000
_cell.angle_alpha   90.00
_cell.angle_beta   90.00
_cell.angle_gamma   90.00
#
_symmetry.space_group_name_H-M   'P 1'
#
loop_
_entity.id
_entity.type
_entity.pdbx_description
1 polymer ?
#
loop_
_entity_poly.entity_id
_entity_poly.type
_entity_poly.pdbx_seq_one_letter_code
_entity_poly.pdbx_strand_id
1 'polypeptide(L)'
;MIVVDDKHEICQSIAILNFIENIAGQKLKEPVLDAKANAILQSAQELFLPLNPAVNFAVGDDFIKRRDDMIPFLQTRFEELEKILKSNDNKFFINNEPRGCDFAAFHHFDLSKRLDEMIIKKFPRLEQFLDDISSLSSIGNYLSKRPELIDVSIEPKLIIDGTAQP
;
A
#
# COMPACT_ATOMS: atom_id res chain seq x y z
N MET A 1 -5.02 10.33 12.55
CA MET A 1 -4.75 11.68 13.06
C MET A 1 -3.36 11.68 13.69
N ILE A 2 -2.57 12.73 13.45
CA ILE A 2 -1.33 13.02 14.19
C ILE A 2 -1.47 14.38 14.88
N VAL A 3 -0.75 14.57 15.99
CA VAL A 3 -0.67 15.85 16.71
C VAL A 3 0.76 16.37 16.57
N VAL A 4 0.91 17.64 16.21
CA VAL A 4 2.19 18.29 16.01
C VAL A 4 2.32 19.41 17.04
N ASP A 5 3.44 19.45 17.78
CA ASP A 5 3.75 20.44 18.82
C ASP A 5 2.63 20.62 19.88
N ASP A 6 1.93 19.55 20.21
CA ASP A 6 0.78 19.51 21.13
C ASP A 6 -0.36 20.51 20.79
N LYS A 7 -0.40 21.03 19.57
CA LYS A 7 -1.32 22.11 19.17
C LYS A 7 -2.04 21.89 17.85
N HIS A 8 -1.41 21.18 16.92
CA HIS A 8 -1.94 21.06 15.56
C HIS A 8 -2.34 19.62 15.25
N GLU A 9 -3.60 19.40 14.97
CA GLU A 9 -4.13 18.10 14.57
C GLU A 9 -4.20 18.01 13.05
N ILE A 10 -3.57 16.97 12.47
CA ILE A 10 -3.63 16.67 11.05
C ILE A 10 -4.36 15.36 10.85
N CYS A 11 -5.46 15.40 10.11
CA CYS A 11 -6.23 14.24 9.70
C CYS A 11 -5.98 13.89 8.23
N GLN A 12 -6.47 12.73 7.79
CA GLN A 12 -6.33 12.17 6.44
C GLN A 12 -4.91 11.62 6.16
N SER A 13 -4.85 10.33 5.81
CA SER A 13 -3.59 9.61 5.59
C SER A 13 -2.68 10.26 4.54
N ILE A 14 -3.26 10.75 3.44
CA ILE A 14 -2.51 11.45 2.39
C ILE A 14 -1.92 12.78 2.91
N ALA A 15 -2.69 13.56 3.67
CA ALA A 15 -2.21 14.81 4.23
C ALA A 15 -1.08 14.56 5.24
N ILE A 16 -1.21 13.52 6.08
CA ILE A 16 -0.20 13.09 7.03
C ILE A 16 1.08 12.65 6.29
N LEU A 17 0.95 11.85 5.25
CA LEU A 17 2.08 11.36 4.47
C LEU A 17 2.84 12.52 3.80
N ASN A 18 2.13 13.45 3.16
CA ASN A 18 2.70 14.65 2.57
C ASN A 18 3.40 15.54 3.62
N PHE A 19 2.83 15.66 4.81
CA PHE A 19 3.45 16.38 5.91
C PHE A 19 4.76 15.73 6.35
N ILE A 20 4.77 14.40 6.51
CA ILE A 20 5.97 13.63 6.88
C ILE A 20 7.06 13.77 5.81
N GLU A 21 6.73 13.63 4.53
CA GLU A 21 7.69 13.87 3.44
C GLU A 21 8.31 15.27 3.49
N ASN A 22 7.50 16.27 3.80
CA ASN A 22 7.95 17.66 3.86
C ASN A 22 8.95 17.88 5.01
N ILE A 23 8.63 17.43 6.24
CA ILE A 23 9.54 17.55 7.39
C ILE A 23 10.79 16.68 7.28
N ALA A 24 10.70 15.55 6.57
CA ALA A 24 11.86 14.71 6.27
C ALA A 24 12.76 15.27 5.15
N GLY A 25 12.41 16.42 4.56
CA GLY A 25 13.15 17.01 3.45
C GLY A 25 13.07 16.21 2.14
N GLN A 26 12.09 15.31 2.04
CA GLN A 26 11.91 14.41 0.90
C GLN A 26 10.97 14.98 -0.18
N LYS A 27 10.34 16.15 0.06
CA LYS A 27 9.45 16.77 -0.91
C LYS A 27 10.19 17.11 -2.20
N LEU A 28 9.62 16.74 -3.33
CA LEU A 28 10.16 17.03 -4.65
C LEU A 28 10.08 18.54 -4.94
N LYS A 29 11.20 19.11 -5.37
CA LYS A 29 11.27 20.53 -5.73
C LYS A 29 10.87 20.80 -7.18
N GLU A 30 11.00 19.79 -8.03
CA GLU A 30 10.63 19.90 -9.44
C GLU A 30 9.12 19.65 -9.58
N PRO A 31 8.34 20.65 -10.06
CA PRO A 31 6.87 20.59 -10.03
C PRO A 31 6.26 19.43 -10.83
N VAL A 32 6.90 19.03 -11.94
CA VAL A 32 6.40 17.91 -12.77
C VAL A 32 6.60 16.59 -12.06
N LEU A 33 7.75 16.39 -11.41
CA LEU A 33 8.01 15.18 -10.63
C LEU A 33 7.10 15.11 -9.39
N ASP A 34 6.87 16.24 -8.71
CA ASP A 34 5.93 16.32 -7.60
C ASP A 34 4.49 15.97 -8.05
N ALA A 35 4.05 16.50 -9.18
CA ALA A 35 2.75 16.16 -9.76
C ALA A 35 2.64 14.68 -10.13
N LYS A 36 3.70 14.07 -10.69
CA LYS A 36 3.73 12.63 -10.99
C LYS A 36 3.66 11.79 -9.71
N ALA A 37 4.41 12.14 -8.67
CA ALA A 37 4.36 11.45 -7.38
C ALA A 37 2.95 11.52 -6.77
N ASN A 38 2.31 12.69 -6.81
CA ASN A 38 0.94 12.86 -6.35
C ASN A 38 -0.07 12.06 -7.18
N ALA A 39 0.10 11.95 -8.50
CA ALA A 39 -0.76 11.14 -9.35
C ALA A 39 -0.65 9.65 -8.98
N ILE A 40 0.57 9.14 -8.75
CA ILE A 40 0.80 7.76 -8.30
C ILE A 40 0.18 7.52 -6.92
N LEU A 41 0.36 8.46 -5.99
CA LEU A 41 -0.23 8.41 -4.65
C LEU A 41 -1.77 8.31 -4.72
N GLN A 42 -2.43 9.11 -5.56
CA GLN A 42 -3.88 9.05 -5.76
C GLN A 42 -4.31 7.73 -6.41
N SER A 43 -3.60 7.26 -7.43
CA SER A 43 -3.88 5.97 -8.08
C SER A 43 -3.74 4.79 -7.12
N ALA A 44 -2.73 4.82 -6.24
CA ALA A 44 -2.58 3.82 -5.18
C ALA A 44 -3.74 3.89 -4.18
N GLN A 45 -4.19 5.09 -3.82
CA GLN A 45 -5.30 5.28 -2.88
C GLN A 45 -6.65 4.79 -3.42
N GLU A 46 -6.84 4.75 -4.75
CA GLU A 46 -8.05 4.18 -5.35
C GLU A 46 -8.22 2.69 -5.04
N LEU A 47 -7.13 1.97 -4.76
CA LEU A 47 -7.17 0.57 -4.34
C LEU A 47 -7.82 0.37 -2.97
N PHE A 48 -7.87 1.40 -2.14
CA PHE A 48 -8.45 1.32 -0.80
C PHE A 48 -9.94 0.98 -0.82
N LEU A 49 -10.71 1.56 -1.74
CA LEU A 49 -12.16 1.41 -1.77
C LEU A 49 -12.62 -0.06 -1.93
N PRO A 50 -12.10 -0.85 -2.88
CA PRO A 50 -12.47 -2.26 -2.98
C PRO A 50 -11.83 -3.13 -1.89
N LEU A 51 -10.59 -2.83 -1.48
CA LEU A 51 -9.86 -3.64 -0.52
C LEU A 51 -10.43 -3.55 0.89
N ASN A 52 -10.74 -2.33 1.35
CA ASN A 52 -11.15 -2.11 2.73
C ASN A 52 -12.39 -2.90 3.18
N PRO A 53 -13.49 -2.95 2.42
CA PRO A 53 -14.65 -3.76 2.80
C PRO A 53 -14.38 -5.26 2.85
N ALA A 54 -13.55 -5.77 1.93
CA ALA A 54 -13.23 -7.19 1.89
C ALA A 54 -12.32 -7.59 3.06
N VAL A 55 -11.25 -6.82 3.28
CA VAL A 55 -10.21 -7.16 4.27
C VAL A 55 -10.69 -6.97 5.70
N ASN A 56 -11.51 -5.95 5.96
CA ASN A 56 -11.85 -5.58 7.34
C ASN A 56 -13.25 -6.02 7.79
N PHE A 57 -14.16 -6.37 6.87
CA PHE A 57 -15.58 -6.54 7.23
C PHE A 57 -16.23 -7.78 6.64
N ALA A 58 -15.72 -8.32 5.54
CA ALA A 58 -16.35 -9.47 4.89
C ALA A 58 -15.87 -10.79 5.49
N VAL A 59 -16.79 -11.76 5.59
CA VAL A 59 -16.51 -13.13 6.05
C VAL A 59 -17.27 -14.14 5.19
N GLY A 60 -16.80 -15.37 5.16
CA GLY A 60 -17.45 -16.48 4.47
C GLY A 60 -17.72 -16.19 2.99
N ASP A 61 -18.91 -16.49 2.52
CA ASP A 61 -19.30 -16.31 1.11
C ASP A 61 -19.28 -14.84 0.67
N ASP A 62 -19.56 -13.89 1.57
CA ASP A 62 -19.47 -12.45 1.26
C ASP A 62 -18.01 -12.04 1.00
N PHE A 63 -17.05 -12.58 1.76
CA PHE A 63 -15.62 -12.37 1.51
C PHE A 63 -15.22 -12.92 0.13
N ILE A 64 -15.59 -14.15 -0.19
CA ILE A 64 -15.29 -14.77 -1.48
C ILE A 64 -15.86 -13.93 -2.63
N LYS A 65 -17.12 -13.55 -2.51
CA LYS A 65 -17.78 -12.73 -3.52
C LYS A 65 -17.11 -11.39 -3.73
N ARG A 66 -16.80 -10.64 -2.65
CA ARG A 66 -16.15 -9.33 -2.74
C ARG A 66 -14.75 -9.43 -3.31
N ARG A 67 -13.99 -10.45 -2.89
CA ARG A 67 -12.67 -10.73 -3.44
C ARG A 67 -12.74 -10.94 -4.95
N ASP A 68 -13.63 -11.82 -5.41
CA ASP A 68 -13.74 -12.17 -6.82
C ASP A 68 -14.28 -11.01 -7.67
N ASP A 69 -15.22 -10.24 -7.14
CA ASP A 69 -15.78 -9.04 -7.81
C ASP A 69 -14.72 -7.92 -7.98
N MET A 70 -13.74 -7.80 -7.07
CA MET A 70 -12.74 -6.74 -7.15
C MET A 70 -11.52 -7.09 -8.02
N ILE A 71 -11.25 -8.39 -8.27
CA ILE A 71 -10.07 -8.84 -9.02
C ILE A 71 -9.90 -8.12 -10.37
N PRO A 72 -10.94 -7.95 -11.22
CA PRO A 72 -10.79 -7.26 -12.50
C PRO A 72 -10.36 -5.80 -12.35
N PHE A 73 -10.88 -5.10 -11.35
CA PHE A 73 -10.50 -3.73 -11.04
C PHE A 73 -9.04 -3.65 -10.59
N LEU A 74 -8.64 -4.51 -9.64
CA LEU A 74 -7.25 -4.56 -9.16
C LEU A 74 -6.27 -4.87 -10.29
N GLN A 75 -6.59 -5.83 -11.16
CA GLN A 75 -5.76 -6.18 -12.30
C GLN A 75 -5.53 -4.99 -13.24
N THR A 76 -6.59 -4.25 -13.58
CA THR A 76 -6.49 -3.04 -14.42
C THR A 76 -5.57 -2.00 -13.77
N ARG A 77 -5.73 -1.72 -12.47
CA ARG A 77 -4.89 -0.75 -11.74
C ARG A 77 -3.45 -1.22 -11.62
N PHE A 78 -3.23 -2.50 -11.42
CA PHE A 78 -1.87 -3.06 -11.37
C PHE A 78 -1.17 -3.00 -12.72
N GLU A 79 -1.88 -3.24 -13.83
CA GLU A 79 -1.33 -3.05 -15.18
C GLU A 79 -0.88 -1.61 -15.42
N GLU A 80 -1.69 -0.63 -15.02
CA GLU A 80 -1.37 0.80 -15.14
C GLU A 80 -0.13 1.17 -14.31
N LEU A 81 -0.09 0.78 -13.05
CA LEU A 81 1.02 1.06 -12.15
C LEU A 81 2.31 0.31 -12.56
N GLU A 82 2.18 -0.93 -13.03
CA GLU A 82 3.32 -1.68 -13.55
C GLU A 82 3.91 -1.04 -14.81
N LYS A 83 3.07 -0.52 -15.72
CA LYS A 83 3.53 0.25 -16.89
C LYS A 83 4.35 1.47 -16.49
N ILE A 84 3.92 2.19 -15.45
CA ILE A 84 4.66 3.35 -14.93
C ILE A 84 6.04 2.91 -14.41
N LEU A 85 6.11 1.85 -13.61
CA LEU A 85 7.38 1.30 -13.12
C LEU A 85 8.29 0.80 -14.24
N LYS A 86 7.72 0.20 -15.30
CA LYS A 86 8.48 -0.27 -16.46
C LYS A 86 8.91 0.85 -17.42
N SER A 87 8.28 2.02 -17.35
CA SER A 87 8.55 3.13 -18.27
C SER A 87 9.83 3.91 -17.94
N ASN A 88 10.46 3.60 -16.83
CA ASN A 88 11.71 4.20 -16.39
C ASN A 88 12.65 3.11 -15.86
N ASP A 89 13.94 3.40 -15.81
CA ASP A 89 14.96 2.49 -15.27
C ASP A 89 15.15 2.64 -13.74
N ASN A 90 14.22 3.31 -13.08
CA ASN A 90 14.30 3.54 -11.65
C ASN A 90 13.83 2.33 -10.84
N LYS A 91 14.36 2.22 -9.63
CA LYS A 91 13.94 1.21 -8.66
C LYS A 91 12.50 1.43 -8.17
N PHE A 92 12.10 2.70 -8.01
CA PHE A 92 10.80 3.13 -7.52
C PHE A 92 10.09 4.01 -8.56
N PHE A 93 8.87 4.45 -8.26
CA PHE A 93 8.03 5.15 -9.24
C PHE A 93 8.64 6.45 -9.80
N ILE A 94 9.38 7.21 -8.98
CA ILE A 94 9.93 8.51 -9.37
C ILE A 94 11.44 8.44 -9.64
N ASN A 95 12.18 7.78 -8.74
CA ASN A 95 13.63 7.66 -8.82
C ASN A 95 14.12 6.41 -8.05
N ASN A 96 15.42 6.36 -7.72
CA ASN A 96 16.01 5.24 -6.98
C ASN A 96 15.93 5.37 -5.46
N GLU A 97 15.24 6.38 -4.96
CA GLU A 97 14.93 6.57 -3.54
C GLU A 97 13.41 6.47 -3.33
N PRO A 98 12.93 5.68 -2.34
CA PRO A 98 11.50 5.55 -2.09
C PRO A 98 10.92 6.84 -1.53
N ARG A 99 9.67 7.14 -1.92
CA ARG A 99 8.92 8.32 -1.52
C ARG A 99 7.55 7.94 -0.98
N GLY A 100 6.79 8.90 -0.49
CA GLY A 100 5.46 8.66 0.07
C GLY A 100 4.52 7.91 -0.88
N CYS A 101 4.56 8.22 -2.18
CA CYS A 101 3.78 7.48 -3.18
C CYS A 101 4.16 6.00 -3.26
N ASP A 102 5.45 5.66 -3.08
CA ASP A 102 5.92 4.28 -3.08
C ASP A 102 5.44 3.54 -1.82
N PHE A 103 5.48 4.17 -0.66
CA PHE A 103 4.98 3.56 0.58
C PHE A 103 3.46 3.37 0.55
N ALA A 104 2.72 4.30 -0.04
CA ALA A 104 1.27 4.14 -0.22
C ALA A 104 0.95 2.98 -1.19
N ALA A 105 1.64 2.90 -2.32
CA ALA A 105 1.49 1.80 -3.26
C ALA A 105 1.87 0.45 -2.64
N PHE A 106 2.99 0.39 -1.93
CA PHE A 106 3.43 -0.79 -1.20
C PHE A 106 2.37 -1.32 -0.24
N HIS A 107 1.76 -0.43 0.56
CA HIS A 107 0.72 -0.82 1.50
C HIS A 107 -0.45 -1.55 0.81
N HIS A 108 -0.95 -1.01 -0.30
CA HIS A 108 -2.09 -1.60 -1.00
C HIS A 108 -1.71 -2.87 -1.78
N PHE A 109 -0.50 -2.95 -2.32
CA PHE A 109 -0.01 -4.17 -2.97
C PHE A 109 0.24 -5.30 -1.96
N ASP A 110 0.85 -5.00 -0.81
CA ASP A 110 1.04 -5.98 0.28
C ASP A 110 -0.30 -6.52 0.78
N LEU A 111 -1.29 -5.64 0.94
CA LEU A 111 -2.65 -6.04 1.32
C LEU A 111 -3.33 -6.89 0.24
N SER A 112 -3.17 -6.54 -1.03
CA SER A 112 -3.71 -7.31 -2.15
C SER A 112 -3.06 -8.70 -2.26
N LYS A 113 -1.75 -8.79 -2.01
CA LYS A 113 -1.02 -10.07 -1.95
C LYS A 113 -1.54 -10.97 -0.83
N ARG A 114 -1.93 -10.41 0.31
CA ARG A 114 -2.56 -11.17 1.41
C ARG A 114 -3.96 -11.63 1.08
N LEU A 115 -4.71 -10.83 0.32
CA LEU A 115 -6.05 -11.19 -0.14
C LEU A 115 -6.03 -12.36 -1.12
N ASP A 116 -5.12 -12.32 -2.09
CA ASP A 116 -4.85 -13.38 -3.06
C ASP A 116 -3.43 -13.21 -3.63
N GLU A 117 -2.54 -14.11 -3.26
CA GLU A 117 -1.14 -14.09 -3.70
C GLU A 117 -1.01 -14.14 -5.24
N MET A 118 -1.92 -14.80 -5.92
CA MET A 118 -1.89 -14.95 -7.37
C MET A 118 -2.18 -13.66 -8.13
N ILE A 119 -2.79 -12.65 -7.48
CA ILE A 119 -3.04 -11.35 -8.11
C ILE A 119 -1.71 -10.66 -8.48
N ILE A 120 -0.78 -10.56 -7.53
CA ILE A 120 0.51 -9.88 -7.71
C ILE A 120 1.46 -10.68 -8.60
N LYS A 121 1.46 -12.00 -8.53
CA LYS A 121 2.33 -12.87 -9.35
C LYS A 121 2.20 -12.67 -10.86
N LYS A 122 1.09 -12.11 -11.33
CA LYS A 122 0.89 -11.74 -12.73
C LYS A 122 1.67 -10.49 -13.15
N PHE A 123 2.22 -9.74 -12.19
CA PHE A 123 2.88 -8.45 -12.37
C PHE A 123 4.31 -8.49 -11.82
N PRO A 124 5.28 -9.05 -12.55
CA PRO A 124 6.64 -9.29 -12.03
C PRO A 124 7.36 -8.02 -11.56
N ARG A 125 7.07 -6.87 -12.17
CA ARG A 125 7.69 -5.61 -11.77
C ARG A 125 7.08 -5.04 -10.48
N LEU A 126 5.79 -5.29 -10.22
CA LEU A 126 5.16 -4.97 -8.93
C LEU A 126 5.65 -5.92 -7.83
N GLU A 127 5.83 -7.20 -8.14
CA GLU A 127 6.42 -8.17 -7.19
C GLU A 127 7.84 -7.75 -6.81
N GLN A 128 8.68 -7.40 -7.79
CA GLN A 128 10.02 -6.86 -7.54
C GLN A 128 9.99 -5.57 -6.72
N PHE A 129 9.03 -4.69 -6.98
CA PHE A 129 8.85 -3.44 -6.20
C PHE A 129 8.51 -3.74 -4.73
N LEU A 130 7.65 -4.73 -4.45
CA LEU A 130 7.36 -5.16 -3.08
C LEU A 130 8.62 -5.67 -2.37
N ASP A 131 9.43 -6.46 -3.05
CA ASP A 131 10.69 -6.97 -2.50
C ASP A 131 11.70 -5.83 -2.28
N ASP A 132 11.77 -4.88 -3.20
CA ASP A 132 12.64 -3.71 -3.10
C ASP A 132 12.31 -2.84 -1.88
N ILE A 133 11.05 -2.56 -1.62
CA ILE A 133 10.62 -1.81 -0.42
C ILE A 133 10.86 -2.65 0.84
N SER A 134 10.49 -3.92 0.84
CA SER A 134 10.66 -4.82 2.00
C SER A 134 12.13 -5.01 2.39
N SER A 135 13.05 -4.91 1.43
CA SER A 135 14.50 -5.05 1.65
C SER A 135 15.16 -3.81 2.27
N LEU A 136 14.46 -2.66 2.31
CA LEU A 136 14.95 -1.48 3.02
C LEU A 136 15.10 -1.80 4.51
N SER A 137 16.26 -1.56 5.10
CA SER A 137 16.61 -2.02 6.45
C SER A 137 15.61 -1.60 7.53
N SER A 138 15.12 -0.34 7.47
CA SER A 138 14.11 0.18 8.40
C SER A 138 12.75 -0.49 8.20
N ILE A 139 12.34 -0.68 6.94
CA ILE A 139 11.06 -1.31 6.59
C ILE A 139 11.09 -2.81 6.89
N GLY A 140 12.13 -3.54 6.48
CA GLY A 140 12.28 -4.95 6.78
C GLY A 140 12.26 -5.25 8.29
N ASN A 141 12.96 -4.42 9.08
CA ASN A 141 12.92 -4.53 10.54
C ASN A 141 11.51 -4.26 11.13
N TYR A 142 10.77 -3.31 10.56
CA TYR A 142 9.38 -3.06 10.95
C TYR A 142 8.49 -4.24 10.55
N LEU A 143 8.57 -4.70 9.30
CA LEU A 143 7.74 -5.80 8.78
C LEU A 143 7.94 -7.10 9.57
N SER A 144 9.18 -7.38 9.99
CA SER A 144 9.49 -8.56 10.80
C SER A 144 8.94 -8.53 12.23
N LYS A 145 8.56 -7.35 12.73
CA LYS A 145 8.10 -7.13 14.10
C LYS A 145 6.67 -6.61 14.19
N ARG A 146 6.08 -6.17 13.05
CA ARG A 146 4.70 -5.66 13.08
C ARG A 146 3.75 -6.77 13.52
N PRO A 147 2.83 -6.48 14.44
CA PRO A 147 1.81 -7.46 14.81
C PRO A 147 0.87 -7.70 13.64
N GLU A 148 0.46 -8.93 13.46
CA GLU A 148 -0.64 -9.27 12.59
C GLU A 148 -1.93 -9.15 13.42
N LEU A 149 -2.81 -8.20 13.01
CA LEU A 149 -4.02 -7.89 13.78
C LEU A 149 -5.24 -8.68 13.31
N ILE A 150 -5.29 -8.99 12.02
CA ILE A 150 -6.41 -9.69 11.38
C ILE A 150 -5.84 -10.73 10.40
N ASP A 151 -6.32 -11.94 10.47
CA ASP A 151 -6.10 -12.96 9.45
C ASP A 151 -7.07 -12.71 8.28
N VAL A 152 -6.53 -12.39 7.12
CA VAL A 152 -7.32 -12.10 5.90
C VAL A 152 -7.67 -13.42 5.21
N SER A 153 -8.86 -13.95 5.50
CA SER A 153 -9.31 -15.23 4.98
C SER A 153 -10.84 -15.31 4.89
N ILE A 154 -11.36 -16.46 4.49
CA ILE A 154 -12.80 -16.76 4.47
C ILE A 154 -13.42 -16.59 5.87
N GLU A 155 -12.69 -16.98 6.90
CA GLU A 155 -13.07 -16.83 8.30
C GLU A 155 -11.99 -15.99 9.01
N PRO A 156 -11.90 -14.68 8.72
CA PRO A 156 -10.86 -13.84 9.31
C PRO A 156 -11.03 -13.76 10.81
N LYS A 157 -9.91 -13.88 11.51
CA LYS A 157 -9.86 -13.84 12.98
C LYS A 157 -9.05 -12.66 13.43
N LEU A 158 -9.49 -12.05 14.53
CA LEU A 158 -8.69 -11.05 15.21
C LEU A 158 -7.47 -11.72 15.84
N ILE A 159 -6.29 -11.20 15.59
CA ILE A 159 -5.05 -11.71 16.19
C ILE A 159 -4.69 -10.86 17.40
N ILE A 160 -4.75 -11.47 18.58
CA ILE A 160 -4.37 -10.85 19.85
C ILE A 160 -3.18 -11.62 20.43
N ASP A 161 -2.11 -10.91 20.74
CA ASP A 161 -0.86 -11.50 21.25
C ASP A 161 -0.32 -12.68 20.39
N GLY A 162 -0.45 -12.54 19.06
CA GLY A 162 -0.01 -13.56 18.11
C GLY A 162 -0.91 -14.79 18.01
N THR A 163 -2.08 -14.78 18.66
CA THR A 163 -3.04 -15.88 18.65
C THR A 163 -4.34 -15.43 18.00
N ALA A 164 -4.80 -16.21 16.99
CA ALA A 164 -6.09 -15.95 16.35
C ALA A 164 -7.25 -16.21 17.33
N GLN A 165 -8.13 -15.23 17.48
CA GLN A 165 -9.32 -15.32 18.32
C GLN A 165 -10.53 -15.68 17.45
N PRO A 166 -11.47 -16.49 17.99
CA PRO A 166 -12.69 -16.84 17.28
C PRO A 166 -13.59 -15.63 17.00
#